data_1c9940e922690643969dac47bfb637b2
#
_entry.id   1c9940e922690643969dac47bfb637b2
#
_cell.length_a   1.000
_cell.length_b   1.000
_cell.length_c   1.000
_cell.angle_alpha   90.00
_cell.angle_beta   90.00
_cell.angle_gamma   90.00
#
_symmetry.space_group_name_H-M   'P 1'
#
loop_
_entity.id
_entity.type
_entity.pdbx_description
1 polymer ?
#
loop_
_entity_poly.entity_id
_entity_poly.type
_entity_poly.pdbx_seq_one_letter_code
_entity_poly.pdbx_strand_id
1 'polypeptide(L)'
;QFDKVLFNNTYNKLLHKKTFRQIFKEVFLPFLNHIGLLWQTNTLMPAHEHFISNLIIQKIQLNTEKLEYAATNEDYTYVLFLPDGEIHEIGLMYLNYELVLRGCQTIYLGQSLPLDNLNYFFEGELKVCFITSMTVKPYDDKLEDYFNEIDEILKGTDHKLVAVGKKAEEAKKYKFKSNILLYPSVIEMLEDF
;
A
#
# COMPACT_ATOMS: atom_id res chain seq x y z
N GLN A 1 -22.89 12.18 7.43
CA GLN A 1 -23.56 11.34 8.46
C GLN A 1 -22.64 10.18 8.85
N PHE A 2 -22.50 9.93 10.15
CA PHE A 2 -21.78 8.77 10.69
C PHE A 2 -22.71 7.55 10.72
N ASP A 3 -23.09 7.05 9.53
CA ASP A 3 -24.07 5.96 9.40
C ASP A 3 -23.41 4.65 8.95
N LYS A 4 -22.95 3.87 9.95
CA LYS A 4 -22.36 2.56 9.75
C LYS A 4 -23.36 1.55 9.17
N VAL A 5 -24.66 1.69 9.50
CA VAL A 5 -25.69 0.75 9.02
C VAL A 5 -25.92 0.96 7.53
N LEU A 6 -26.04 2.21 7.09
CA LEU A 6 -26.16 2.54 5.68
C LEU A 6 -24.95 2.06 4.89
N PHE A 7 -23.72 2.30 5.38
CA PHE A 7 -22.50 1.82 4.75
C PHE A 7 -22.52 0.29 4.57
N ASN A 8 -22.79 -0.46 5.64
CA ASN A 8 -22.81 -1.92 5.58
C ASN A 8 -23.89 -2.46 4.65
N ASN A 9 -25.10 -1.88 4.69
CA ASN A 9 -26.20 -2.28 3.81
C ASN A 9 -25.84 -2.02 2.33
N THR A 10 -25.22 -0.88 2.04
CA THR A 10 -24.75 -0.55 0.68
C THR A 10 -23.65 -1.51 0.22
N TYR A 11 -22.65 -1.76 1.06
CA TYR A 11 -21.59 -2.71 0.78
C TYR A 11 -22.15 -4.13 0.52
N ASN A 12 -23.05 -4.62 1.36
CA ASN A 12 -23.66 -5.94 1.18
C ASN A 12 -24.47 -6.03 -0.12
N LYS A 13 -25.20 -4.98 -0.50
CA LYS A 13 -25.90 -4.93 -1.80
C LYS A 13 -24.92 -5.00 -2.98
N LEU A 14 -23.76 -4.38 -2.88
CA LEU A 14 -22.72 -4.45 -3.90
C LEU A 14 -22.15 -5.88 -4.02
N LEU A 15 -21.93 -6.57 -2.90
CA LEU A 15 -21.42 -7.95 -2.88
C LEU A 15 -22.33 -8.96 -3.58
N HIS A 16 -23.65 -8.69 -3.73
CA HIS A 16 -24.52 -9.53 -4.55
C HIS A 16 -24.23 -9.46 -6.06
N LYS A 17 -23.48 -8.46 -6.52
CA LYS A 17 -23.24 -8.19 -7.95
C LYS A 17 -21.76 -8.11 -8.32
N LYS A 18 -20.89 -7.92 -7.36
CA LYS A 18 -19.47 -7.64 -7.55
C LYS A 18 -18.63 -8.39 -6.52
N THR A 19 -17.42 -8.78 -6.91
CA THR A 19 -16.40 -9.26 -5.99
C THR A 19 -15.87 -8.09 -5.13
N PHE A 20 -15.25 -8.42 -3.99
CA PHE A 20 -14.58 -7.38 -3.18
C PHE A 20 -13.54 -6.59 -4.00
N ARG A 21 -12.77 -7.27 -4.83
CA ARG A 21 -11.78 -6.66 -5.73
C ARG A 21 -12.39 -5.62 -6.65
N GLN A 22 -13.55 -5.93 -7.25
CA GLN A 22 -14.29 -4.98 -8.09
C GLN A 22 -14.84 -3.81 -7.28
N ILE A 23 -15.39 -4.07 -6.09
CA ILE A 23 -15.88 -3.01 -5.19
C ILE A 23 -14.75 -2.07 -4.80
N PHE A 24 -13.57 -2.61 -4.47
CA PHE A 24 -12.44 -1.75 -4.11
C PHE A 24 -12.02 -0.86 -5.28
N LYS A 25 -11.80 -1.43 -6.46
CA LYS A 25 -11.32 -0.69 -7.64
C LYS A 25 -12.35 0.31 -8.19
N GLU A 26 -13.63 -0.06 -8.21
CA GLU A 26 -14.67 0.72 -8.88
C GLU A 26 -15.44 1.66 -7.94
N VAL A 27 -15.38 1.44 -6.62
CA VAL A 27 -16.13 2.23 -5.64
C VAL A 27 -15.21 2.85 -4.59
N PHE A 28 -14.44 2.04 -3.86
CA PHE A 28 -13.65 2.57 -2.74
C PHE A 28 -12.50 3.46 -3.20
N LEU A 29 -11.74 3.05 -4.19
CA LEU A 29 -10.59 3.82 -4.67
C LEU A 29 -11.00 5.17 -5.28
N PRO A 30 -11.99 5.26 -6.20
CA PRO A 30 -12.47 6.55 -6.69
C PRO A 30 -13.03 7.45 -5.59
N PHE A 31 -13.73 6.85 -4.62
CA PHE A 31 -14.27 7.57 -3.49
C PHE A 31 -13.15 8.15 -2.58
N LEU A 32 -12.12 7.36 -2.25
CA LEU A 32 -10.97 7.83 -1.47
C LEU A 32 -10.20 8.95 -2.18
N ASN A 33 -10.02 8.85 -3.49
CA ASN A 33 -9.41 9.90 -4.30
C ASN A 33 -10.24 11.19 -4.25
N HIS A 34 -11.56 11.08 -4.34
CA HIS A 34 -12.46 12.24 -4.24
C HIS A 34 -12.42 12.88 -2.86
N ILE A 35 -12.42 12.08 -1.80
CA ILE A 35 -12.26 12.56 -0.41
C ILE A 35 -10.93 13.30 -0.24
N GLY A 36 -9.83 12.78 -0.77
CA GLY A 36 -8.53 13.42 -0.72
C GLY A 36 -8.54 14.83 -1.34
N LEU A 37 -9.25 15.01 -2.47
CA LEU A 37 -9.44 16.31 -3.10
C LEU A 37 -10.27 17.27 -2.23
N LEU A 38 -11.37 16.78 -1.63
CA LEU A 38 -12.22 17.58 -0.73
C LEU A 38 -11.48 18.00 0.55
N TRP A 39 -10.57 17.18 1.02
CA TRP A 39 -9.73 17.52 2.18
C TRP A 39 -8.76 18.66 1.86
N GLN A 40 -8.12 18.64 0.68
CA GLN A 40 -7.22 19.71 0.23
C GLN A 40 -7.92 21.07 0.11
N THR A 41 -9.23 21.08 -0.13
CA THR A 41 -10.05 22.29 -0.24
C THR A 41 -10.74 22.69 1.07
N ASN A 42 -10.41 22.04 2.21
CA ASN A 42 -11.07 22.23 3.50
C ASN A 42 -12.61 22.07 3.46
N THR A 43 -13.13 21.31 2.50
CA THR A 43 -14.57 21.10 2.33
C THR A 43 -15.10 19.94 3.18
N LEU A 44 -14.21 19.02 3.58
CA LEU A 44 -14.55 17.85 4.37
C LEU A 44 -13.87 17.90 5.74
N MET A 45 -14.63 17.63 6.80
CA MET A 45 -14.08 17.51 8.15
C MET A 45 -13.28 16.19 8.29
N PRO A 46 -12.09 16.19 8.90
CA PRO A 46 -11.28 14.97 9.12
C PRO A 46 -12.06 13.82 9.78
N ALA A 47 -12.99 14.12 10.69
CA ALA A 47 -13.81 13.11 11.35
C ALA A 47 -14.64 12.25 10.37
N HIS A 48 -15.14 12.84 9.28
CA HIS A 48 -15.91 12.10 8.28
C HIS A 48 -15.01 11.20 7.43
N GLU A 49 -13.84 11.71 7.08
CA GLU A 49 -12.82 10.93 6.34
C GLU A 49 -12.37 9.74 7.19
N HIS A 50 -11.95 9.96 8.44
CA HIS A 50 -11.53 8.89 9.35
C HIS A 50 -12.61 7.84 9.58
N PHE A 51 -13.87 8.25 9.74
CA PHE A 51 -14.99 7.32 9.91
C PHE A 51 -15.12 6.36 8.72
N ILE A 52 -15.12 6.90 7.50
CA ILE A 52 -15.26 6.09 6.28
C ILE A 52 -14.01 5.25 6.01
N SER A 53 -12.83 5.81 6.17
CA SER A 53 -11.55 5.13 5.99
C SER A 53 -11.45 3.91 6.92
N ASN A 54 -11.83 4.04 8.20
CA ASN A 54 -11.89 2.91 9.12
C ASN A 54 -12.89 1.83 8.72
N LEU A 55 -14.04 2.19 8.14
CA LEU A 55 -14.99 1.20 7.63
C LEU A 55 -14.43 0.45 6.40
N ILE A 56 -13.73 1.13 5.52
CA ILE A 56 -13.06 0.51 4.37
C ILE A 56 -11.93 -0.41 4.84
N ILE A 57 -11.10 0.02 5.77
CA ILE A 57 -10.03 -0.79 6.41
C ILE A 57 -10.60 -2.10 6.95
N GLN A 58 -11.71 -2.05 7.71
CA GLN A 58 -12.39 -3.25 8.21
C GLN A 58 -12.81 -4.21 7.09
N LYS A 59 -13.22 -3.69 5.91
CA LYS A 59 -13.58 -4.55 4.77
C LYS A 59 -12.36 -5.18 4.11
N ILE A 60 -11.24 -4.45 4.00
CA ILE A 60 -10.00 -5.01 3.47
C ILE A 60 -9.51 -6.13 4.38
N GLN A 61 -9.40 -5.89 5.69
CA GLN A 61 -8.95 -6.88 6.68
C GLN A 61 -9.82 -8.15 6.64
N LEU A 62 -11.16 -7.98 6.69
CA LEU A 62 -12.09 -9.09 6.65
C LEU A 62 -11.96 -9.94 5.36
N ASN A 63 -11.69 -9.31 4.22
CA ASN A 63 -11.56 -10.05 2.97
C ASN A 63 -10.16 -10.66 2.82
N THR A 64 -9.12 -10.07 3.39
CA THR A 64 -7.78 -10.67 3.46
C THR A 64 -7.79 -11.93 4.33
N GLU A 65 -8.38 -11.88 5.52
CA GLU A 65 -8.50 -13.03 6.44
C GLU A 65 -9.30 -14.21 5.86
N LYS A 66 -10.22 -13.94 4.92
CA LYS A 66 -10.99 -14.99 4.25
C LYS A 66 -10.21 -15.74 3.17
N LEU A 67 -9.05 -15.24 2.78
CA LEU A 67 -8.21 -15.91 1.79
C LEU A 67 -7.48 -17.07 2.49
N GLU A 68 -7.57 -18.27 1.91
CA GLU A 68 -6.83 -19.42 2.40
C GLU A 68 -5.33 -19.21 2.13
N TYR A 69 -4.53 -19.34 3.19
CA TYR A 69 -3.09 -19.19 3.12
C TYR A 69 -2.45 -20.45 2.54
N ALA A 70 -2.24 -20.46 1.23
CA ALA A 70 -1.33 -21.40 0.59
C ALA A 70 -0.40 -20.58 -0.30
N ALA A 71 0.76 -20.20 0.20
CA ALA A 71 1.79 -19.58 -0.62
C ALA A 71 2.18 -20.57 -1.73
N THR A 72 1.85 -20.23 -2.97
CA THR A 72 2.16 -21.03 -4.17
C THR A 72 3.26 -20.37 -5.01
N ASN A 73 3.59 -19.11 -4.72
CA ASN A 73 4.64 -18.34 -5.37
C ASN A 73 5.76 -18.07 -4.36
N GLU A 74 6.90 -18.72 -4.56
CA GLU A 74 8.06 -18.70 -3.66
C GLU A 74 9.21 -17.81 -4.17
N ASP A 75 9.03 -17.07 -5.29
CA ASP A 75 10.11 -16.28 -5.87
C ASP A 75 10.62 -15.18 -4.93
N TYR A 76 9.68 -14.57 -4.18
CA TYR A 76 9.95 -13.51 -3.21
C TYR A 76 9.05 -13.62 -1.99
N THR A 77 9.58 -13.24 -0.82
CA THR A 77 8.77 -12.81 0.32
C THR A 77 8.51 -11.30 0.19
N TYR A 78 7.24 -10.93 0.18
CA TYR A 78 6.81 -9.53 0.02
C TYR A 78 6.66 -8.87 1.39
N VAL A 79 7.50 -7.88 1.68
CA VAL A 79 7.47 -7.12 2.95
C VAL A 79 6.86 -5.76 2.70
N LEU A 80 5.68 -5.52 3.29
CA LEU A 80 4.89 -4.32 3.07
C LEU A 80 4.99 -3.37 4.27
N PHE A 81 5.39 -2.12 4.01
CA PHE A 81 5.56 -1.11 5.04
C PHE A 81 5.27 0.30 4.52
N LEU A 82 5.08 1.25 5.42
CA LEU A 82 5.04 2.67 5.10
C LEU A 82 6.27 3.39 5.69
N PRO A 83 6.77 4.43 5.01
CA PRO A 83 7.86 5.26 5.52
C PRO A 83 7.57 5.81 6.92
N ASP A 84 8.62 6.15 7.66
CA ASP A 84 8.46 6.76 8.97
C ASP A 84 7.58 8.02 8.92
N GLY A 85 6.57 8.07 9.81
CA GLY A 85 5.55 9.09 9.87
C GLY A 85 4.49 9.06 8.76
N GLU A 86 4.50 8.06 7.84
CA GLU A 86 3.39 7.84 6.90
C GLU A 86 2.31 6.98 7.53
N ILE A 87 1.04 7.43 7.41
CA ILE A 87 -0.13 6.79 8.02
C ILE A 87 -1.21 6.38 7.00
N HIS A 88 -1.06 6.74 5.72
CA HIS A 88 -2.06 6.46 4.68
C HIS A 88 -1.95 5.02 4.17
N GLU A 89 -2.41 4.07 4.98
CA GLU A 89 -2.17 2.64 4.78
C GLU A 89 -3.17 1.91 3.88
N ILE A 90 -4.31 2.51 3.50
CA ILE A 90 -5.37 1.81 2.75
C ILE A 90 -4.84 1.21 1.44
N GLY A 91 -4.00 1.95 0.73
CA GLY A 91 -3.35 1.46 -0.49
C GLY A 91 -2.45 0.26 -0.25
N LEU A 92 -1.63 0.32 0.82
CA LEU A 92 -0.74 -0.77 1.21
C LEU A 92 -1.52 -2.01 1.66
N MET A 93 -2.59 -1.84 2.44
CA MET A 93 -3.46 -2.95 2.87
C MET A 93 -4.13 -3.63 1.67
N TYR A 94 -4.56 -2.85 0.68
CA TYR A 94 -5.13 -3.43 -0.53
C TYR A 94 -4.09 -4.17 -1.37
N LEU A 95 -2.85 -3.68 -1.44
CA LEU A 95 -1.74 -4.42 -2.06
C LEU A 95 -1.49 -5.74 -1.36
N ASN A 96 -1.50 -5.77 -0.02
CA ASN A 96 -1.38 -7.01 0.73
C ASN A 96 -2.51 -7.99 0.38
N TYR A 97 -3.77 -7.53 0.33
CA TYR A 97 -4.90 -8.36 -0.11
C TYR A 97 -4.68 -8.95 -1.52
N GLU A 98 -4.24 -8.13 -2.49
CA GLU A 98 -4.01 -8.58 -3.87
C GLU A 98 -2.85 -9.59 -3.98
N LEU A 99 -1.79 -9.42 -3.19
CA LEU A 99 -0.66 -10.35 -3.16
C LEU A 99 -1.05 -11.70 -2.53
N VAL A 100 -1.75 -11.67 -1.39
CA VAL A 100 -2.27 -12.90 -0.77
C VAL A 100 -3.25 -13.62 -1.69
N LEU A 101 -4.13 -12.89 -2.39
CA LEU A 101 -5.05 -13.45 -3.38
C LEU A 101 -4.32 -14.16 -4.54
N ARG A 102 -3.10 -13.74 -4.85
CA ARG A 102 -2.24 -14.33 -5.88
C ARG A 102 -1.33 -15.45 -5.34
N GLY A 103 -1.50 -15.84 -4.09
CA GLY A 103 -0.70 -16.88 -3.45
C GLY A 103 0.72 -16.44 -3.09
N CYS A 104 0.99 -15.14 -2.98
CA CYS A 104 2.28 -14.62 -2.56
C CYS A 104 2.45 -14.71 -1.04
N GLN A 105 3.66 -15.02 -0.56
CA GLN A 105 4.01 -14.90 0.84
C GLN A 105 4.20 -13.43 1.21
N THR A 106 3.44 -12.93 2.18
CA THR A 106 3.49 -11.53 2.60
C THR A 106 3.83 -11.39 4.09
N ILE A 107 4.58 -10.31 4.41
CA ILE A 107 4.82 -9.83 5.79
C ILE A 107 4.33 -8.38 5.81
N TYR A 108 3.23 -8.13 6.50
CA TYR A 108 2.65 -6.80 6.61
C TYR A 108 3.14 -6.10 7.89
N LEU A 109 4.01 -5.09 7.75
CA LEU A 109 4.57 -4.33 8.88
C LEU A 109 3.76 -3.06 9.20
N GLY A 110 3.00 -2.54 8.22
CA GLY A 110 2.09 -1.41 8.44
C GLY A 110 2.76 -0.05 8.44
N GLN A 111 2.24 0.84 9.31
CA GLN A 111 2.54 2.27 9.33
C GLN A 111 3.89 2.59 9.98
N SER A 112 4.49 3.71 9.53
CA SER A 112 5.59 4.41 10.21
C SER A 112 6.78 3.51 10.60
N LEU A 113 7.40 2.86 9.61
CA LEU A 113 8.57 2.02 9.83
C LEU A 113 9.85 2.78 9.47
N PRO A 114 10.80 2.97 10.40
CA PRO A 114 12.13 3.46 10.11
C PRO A 114 12.91 2.48 9.22
N LEU A 115 13.72 3.00 8.28
CA LEU A 115 14.44 2.19 7.29
C LEU A 115 15.42 1.18 7.93
N ASP A 116 16.02 1.50 9.06
CA ASP A 116 16.94 0.61 9.78
C ASP A 116 16.32 -0.76 10.09
N ASN A 117 14.99 -0.83 10.23
CA ASN A 117 14.29 -2.09 10.50
C ASN A 117 14.31 -3.04 9.30
N LEU A 118 14.57 -2.56 8.09
CA LEU A 118 14.70 -3.40 6.91
C LEU A 118 15.94 -4.29 6.98
N ASN A 119 16.98 -3.88 7.72
CA ASN A 119 18.22 -4.63 7.88
C ASN A 119 17.99 -6.04 8.42
N TYR A 120 16.94 -6.26 9.22
CA TYR A 120 16.57 -7.59 9.72
C TYR A 120 16.33 -8.61 8.59
N PHE A 121 15.88 -8.18 7.43
CA PHE A 121 15.55 -9.06 6.31
C PHE A 121 16.75 -9.44 5.44
N PHE A 122 17.93 -8.89 5.75
CA PHE A 122 19.19 -9.21 5.03
C PHE A 122 19.98 -10.34 5.71
N GLU A 123 19.55 -10.78 6.90
CA GLU A 123 20.15 -11.88 7.65
C GLU A 123 19.53 -13.22 7.23
N GLY A 124 19.73 -13.68 5.99
CA GLY A 124 19.16 -14.96 5.56
C GLY A 124 19.23 -15.23 4.07
N GLU A 125 18.64 -16.34 3.64
CA GLU A 125 18.61 -16.77 2.23
C GLU A 125 17.35 -16.29 1.48
N LEU A 126 16.44 -15.59 2.15
CA LEU A 126 15.17 -15.15 1.55
C LEU A 126 15.41 -14.01 0.56
N LYS A 127 14.86 -14.14 -0.63
CA LYS A 127 14.73 -13.02 -1.56
C LYS A 127 13.52 -12.18 -1.15
N VAL A 128 13.76 -10.91 -0.84
CA VAL A 128 12.72 -10.00 -0.37
C VAL A 128 12.39 -8.96 -1.42
N CYS A 129 11.08 -8.78 -1.66
CA CYS A 129 10.54 -7.65 -2.36
C CYS A 129 9.88 -6.72 -1.34
N PHE A 130 10.55 -5.64 -1.00
CA PHE A 130 9.98 -4.58 -0.19
C PHE A 130 8.94 -3.81 -0.99
N ILE A 131 7.76 -3.58 -0.42
CA ILE A 131 6.70 -2.76 -1.02
C ILE A 131 6.32 -1.64 -0.07
N THR A 132 6.34 -0.40 -0.58
CA THR A 132 5.96 0.76 0.20
C THR A 132 4.97 1.65 -0.56
N SER A 133 4.02 2.24 0.17
CA SER A 133 3.07 3.22 -0.38
C SER A 133 3.38 4.61 0.18
N MET A 134 3.51 5.59 -0.69
CA MET A 134 4.01 6.93 -0.36
C MET A 134 3.02 7.99 -0.82
N THR A 135 2.22 8.51 0.13
CA THR A 135 1.20 9.54 -0.14
C THR A 135 1.70 10.94 0.22
N VAL A 136 2.16 11.11 1.47
CA VAL A 136 2.63 12.39 2.03
C VAL A 136 4.09 12.32 2.42
N LYS A 137 4.52 11.18 2.96
CA LYS A 137 5.90 10.97 3.40
C LYS A 137 6.68 10.09 2.43
N PRO A 138 8.00 10.30 2.35
CA PRO A 138 8.80 11.39 2.96
C PRO A 138 8.42 12.74 2.37
N TYR A 139 8.67 13.83 3.10
CA TYR A 139 8.51 15.18 2.56
C TYR A 139 9.49 15.45 1.41
N ASP A 140 9.19 16.45 0.56
CA ASP A 140 9.92 16.73 -0.67
C ASP A 140 11.41 16.97 -0.45
N ASP A 141 11.77 17.64 0.64
CA ASP A 141 13.14 17.95 1.05
C ASP A 141 13.91 16.73 1.57
N LYS A 142 13.23 15.61 1.84
CA LYS A 142 13.79 14.34 2.33
C LYS A 142 13.65 13.19 1.34
N LEU A 143 12.95 13.40 0.23
CA LEU A 143 12.62 12.32 -0.70
C LEU A 143 13.86 11.72 -1.37
N GLU A 144 14.80 12.56 -1.77
CA GLU A 144 16.06 12.10 -2.39
C GLU A 144 16.93 11.34 -1.40
N ASP A 145 17.11 11.88 -0.19
CA ASP A 145 17.90 11.25 0.87
C ASP A 145 17.33 9.86 1.23
N TYR A 146 16.00 9.77 1.35
CA TYR A 146 15.30 8.53 1.64
C TYR A 146 15.57 7.44 0.58
N PHE A 147 15.47 7.78 -0.69
CA PHE A 147 15.74 6.82 -1.77
C PHE A 147 17.23 6.50 -1.93
N ASN A 148 18.13 7.44 -1.66
CA ASN A 148 19.57 7.19 -1.64
C ASN A 148 19.94 6.21 -0.52
N GLU A 149 19.34 6.34 0.66
CA GLU A 149 19.53 5.40 1.76
C GLU A 149 19.06 3.99 1.38
N ILE A 150 17.87 3.85 0.78
CA ILE A 150 17.38 2.56 0.28
C ILE A 150 18.29 1.99 -0.81
N ASP A 151 18.78 2.83 -1.74
CA ASP A 151 19.69 2.38 -2.80
C ASP A 151 20.99 1.80 -2.23
N GLU A 152 21.55 2.41 -1.18
CA GLU A 152 22.73 1.87 -0.49
C GLU A 152 22.39 0.60 0.32
N ILE A 153 21.21 0.52 0.98
CA ILE A 153 20.75 -0.68 1.70
C ILE A 153 20.59 -1.87 0.74
N LEU A 154 20.07 -1.67 -0.45
CA LEU A 154 19.82 -2.73 -1.43
C LEU A 154 21.06 -3.10 -2.26
N LYS A 155 22.12 -2.33 -2.19
CA LYS A 155 23.29 -2.45 -3.03
C LYS A 155 23.99 -3.81 -2.89
N GLY A 156 24.17 -4.49 -4.02
CA GLY A 156 24.83 -5.79 -4.06
C GLY A 156 23.99 -6.95 -3.54
N THR A 157 22.69 -6.74 -3.35
CA THR A 157 21.74 -7.78 -2.94
C THR A 157 20.80 -8.17 -4.08
N ASP A 158 20.14 -9.32 -3.96
CA ASP A 158 19.06 -9.76 -4.86
C ASP A 158 17.67 -9.23 -4.42
N HIS A 159 17.64 -8.40 -3.38
CA HIS A 159 16.39 -7.77 -2.91
C HIS A 159 15.98 -6.63 -3.84
N LYS A 160 14.70 -6.28 -3.80
CA LYS A 160 14.16 -5.16 -4.57
C LYS A 160 13.20 -4.32 -3.74
N LEU A 161 13.02 -3.06 -4.15
CA LEU A 161 11.96 -2.19 -3.65
C LEU A 161 10.96 -1.90 -4.76
N VAL A 162 9.68 -1.94 -4.41
CA VAL A 162 8.58 -1.40 -5.20
C VAL A 162 7.93 -0.28 -4.39
N ALA A 163 8.02 0.95 -4.87
CA ALA A 163 7.35 2.09 -4.24
C ALA A 163 6.17 2.55 -5.11
N VAL A 164 5.03 2.81 -4.48
CA VAL A 164 3.81 3.23 -5.15
C VAL A 164 3.28 4.54 -4.58
N GLY A 165 2.63 5.34 -5.42
CA GLY A 165 1.95 6.56 -5.03
C GLY A 165 2.61 7.84 -5.51
N LYS A 166 2.06 8.98 -5.08
CA LYS A 166 2.49 10.31 -5.56
C LYS A 166 3.99 10.57 -5.34
N LYS A 167 4.52 10.24 -4.17
CA LYS A 167 5.95 10.44 -3.87
C LYS A 167 6.85 9.49 -4.66
N ALA A 168 6.41 8.28 -4.95
CA ALA A 168 7.12 7.38 -5.85
C ALA A 168 7.17 7.93 -7.28
N GLU A 169 6.09 8.53 -7.79
CA GLU A 169 6.08 9.22 -9.09
C GLU A 169 7.04 10.40 -9.11
N GLU A 170 7.06 11.23 -8.06
CA GLU A 170 8.00 12.34 -7.92
C GLU A 170 9.48 11.89 -7.89
N ALA A 171 9.74 10.68 -7.38
CA ALA A 171 11.09 10.11 -7.29
C ALA A 171 11.63 9.56 -8.62
N LYS A 172 10.83 9.42 -9.67
CA LYS A 172 11.27 8.98 -11.01
C LYS A 172 12.36 9.87 -11.64
N LYS A 173 12.51 11.10 -11.16
CA LYS A 173 13.58 12.02 -11.56
C LYS A 173 14.97 11.60 -11.08
N TYR A 174 15.06 10.76 -10.03
CA TYR A 174 16.33 10.26 -9.48
C TYR A 174 16.78 8.99 -10.20
N LYS A 175 18.07 8.68 -10.10
CA LYS A 175 18.68 7.48 -10.69
C LYS A 175 19.21 6.59 -9.58
N PHE A 176 18.82 5.34 -9.59
CA PHE A 176 19.23 4.33 -8.62
C PHE A 176 20.13 3.28 -9.27
N LYS A 177 21.00 2.66 -8.48
CA LYS A 177 21.90 1.57 -8.91
C LYS A 177 21.31 0.21 -8.57
N SER A 178 20.44 0.16 -7.58
CA SER A 178 19.78 -1.05 -7.10
C SER A 178 18.44 -1.27 -7.78
N ASN A 179 17.79 -2.39 -7.50
CA ASN A 179 16.51 -2.77 -8.11
C ASN A 179 15.35 -2.04 -7.42
N ILE A 180 15.11 -0.80 -7.81
CA ILE A 180 14.02 0.06 -7.32
C ILE A 180 13.04 0.33 -8.46
N LEU A 181 11.78 -0.09 -8.27
CA LEU A 181 10.67 0.10 -9.20
C LEU A 181 9.69 1.14 -8.65
N LEU A 182 9.28 2.10 -9.46
CA LEU A 182 8.44 3.23 -9.05
C LEU A 182 7.16 3.29 -9.87
N TYR A 183 6.02 3.24 -9.18
CA TYR A 183 4.69 3.29 -9.78
C TYR A 183 3.89 4.48 -9.25
N PRO A 184 3.16 5.21 -10.11
CA PRO A 184 2.35 6.36 -9.68
C PRO A 184 1.13 5.93 -8.86
N SER A 185 0.69 4.67 -9.01
CA SER A 185 -0.49 4.16 -8.31
C SER A 185 -0.41 2.65 -8.01
N VAL A 186 -1.21 2.23 -7.05
CA VAL A 186 -1.44 0.81 -6.71
C VAL A 186 -1.95 0.03 -7.93
N ILE A 187 -2.82 0.65 -8.73
CA ILE A 187 -3.43 -0.03 -9.90
C ILE A 187 -2.39 -0.31 -10.97
N GLU A 188 -1.57 0.67 -11.31
CA GLU A 188 -0.51 0.49 -12.32
C GLU A 188 0.51 -0.57 -11.89
N MET A 189 0.90 -0.58 -10.61
CA MET A 189 1.77 -1.63 -10.07
C MET A 189 1.13 -3.01 -10.23
N LEU A 190 -0.18 -3.15 -9.96
CA LEU A 190 -0.89 -4.43 -10.05
C LEU A 190 -1.14 -4.89 -11.50
N GLU A 191 -1.05 -4.02 -12.48
CA GLU A 191 -1.15 -4.36 -13.91
C GLU A 191 0.15 -4.95 -14.45
N ASP A 192 1.30 -4.54 -13.89
CA ASP A 192 2.62 -5.05 -14.26
C ASP A 192 3.01 -6.32 -13.46
N PHE A 193 2.22 -6.70 -12.48
CA PHE A 193 2.47 -7.79 -11.54
C PHE A 193 1.67 -9.05 -11.93
#